data_eccb9bc78ec74422039d61c0b505b135
#
_entry.id   eccb9bc78ec74422039d61c0b505b135
#
_cell.length_a   1.000
_cell.length_b   1.000
_cell.length_c   1.000
_cell.angle_alpha   90.00
_cell.angle_beta   90.00
_cell.angle_gamma   90.00
#
_symmetry.space_group_name_H-M   'P 1'
#
loop_
_entity.id
_entity.type
_entity.pdbx_description
1 polymer ?
#
loop_
_entity_poly.entity_id
_entity_poly.type
_entity_poly.pdbx_seq_one_letter_code
_entity_poly.pdbx_strand_id
1 'polypeptide(L)'
;MSYDKFIDLTSTAIPLPIENIDTDQIIPARFLKATKRVGFGDNLFRDWRYDENNNIKESFVLNNNSYSGKILVAGKNFGSGSSREHAAWAIYDYGFRCVISSFFADIFRNNCLNVGVLPVQISPIFLEKIFQVVHEKPQTNINVNLKKQKVSIVDIELSENFEINEYKKNNMLNGFDLSLIHI
;
A
#
# COMPACT_ATOMS: atom_id res chain seq x y z
N MET A 1 4.84 3.45 -20.74
CA MET A 1 3.83 4.06 -19.87
C MET A 1 4.47 4.57 -18.59
N SER A 2 3.91 5.63 -18.03
CA SER A 2 4.39 6.21 -16.79
C SER A 2 3.24 6.33 -15.79
N TYR A 3 3.58 6.43 -14.53
CA TYR A 3 2.67 6.74 -13.43
C TYR A 3 3.16 8.03 -12.75
N ASP A 4 2.43 8.50 -11.75
CA ASP A 4 2.83 9.70 -11.02
C ASP A 4 4.19 9.51 -10.35
N LYS A 5 5.04 10.53 -10.44
CA LYS A 5 6.33 10.52 -9.74
C LYS A 5 6.09 10.48 -8.25
N PHE A 6 6.88 9.65 -7.56
CA PHE A 6 6.88 9.62 -6.10
C PHE A 6 8.14 10.35 -5.60
N ILE A 7 7.95 11.48 -4.97
CA ILE A 7 9.07 12.28 -4.43
C ILE A 7 8.90 12.42 -2.92
N ASP A 8 7.80 13.02 -2.50
CA ASP A 8 7.50 13.32 -1.11
C ASP A 8 5.99 13.29 -0.94
N LEU A 9 5.51 12.39 -0.09
CA LEU A 9 4.08 12.19 0.14
C LEU A 9 3.75 12.49 1.59
N THR A 10 2.87 13.46 1.82
CA THR A 10 2.25 13.67 3.12
C THR A 10 0.78 13.36 3.01
N SER A 11 0.30 12.43 3.81
CA SER A 11 -1.08 11.95 3.74
C SER A 11 -1.51 11.35 5.07
N THR A 12 -2.80 11.38 5.33
CA THR A 12 -3.39 10.51 6.34
C THR A 12 -3.28 9.05 5.89
N ALA A 13 -3.51 8.12 6.80
CA ALA A 13 -3.31 6.71 6.56
C ALA A 13 -4.53 5.89 6.95
N ILE A 14 -4.72 4.77 6.26
CA ILE A 14 -5.76 3.78 6.59
C ILE A 14 -5.07 2.62 7.30
N PRO A 15 -5.43 2.33 8.56
CA PRO A 15 -4.79 1.25 9.32
C PRO A 15 -5.48 -0.08 9.06
N LEU A 16 -4.68 -1.09 8.75
CA LEU A 16 -5.14 -2.47 8.55
C LEU A 16 -4.23 -3.41 9.37
N PRO A 17 -4.43 -3.47 10.71
CA PRO A 17 -3.52 -4.18 11.63
C PRO A 17 -3.71 -5.69 11.59
N ILE A 18 -3.68 -6.27 10.40
CA ILE A 18 -3.82 -7.71 10.16
C ILE A 18 -2.49 -8.21 9.61
N GLU A 19 -1.96 -9.27 10.22
CA GLU A 19 -0.73 -9.91 9.76
C GLU A 19 -1.02 -10.97 8.70
N ASN A 20 -0.03 -11.28 7.89
CA ASN A 20 -0.06 -12.35 6.89
C ASN A 20 -1.19 -12.19 5.85
N ILE A 21 -1.46 -10.96 5.47
CA ILE A 21 -2.42 -10.71 4.38
C ILE A 21 -1.83 -11.22 3.08
N ASP A 22 -2.47 -12.22 2.50
CA ASP A 22 -2.02 -12.82 1.24
C ASP A 22 -2.62 -12.13 0.01
N THR A 23 -2.07 -12.46 -1.15
CA THR A 23 -2.49 -11.85 -2.41
C THR A 23 -3.91 -12.22 -2.81
N ASP A 24 -4.45 -13.36 -2.34
CA ASP A 24 -5.84 -13.74 -2.60
C ASP A 24 -6.83 -12.91 -1.78
N GLN A 25 -6.43 -12.47 -0.59
CA GLN A 25 -7.19 -11.54 0.24
C GLN A 25 -7.15 -10.12 -0.35
N ILE A 26 -5.99 -9.72 -0.89
CA ILE A 26 -5.84 -8.41 -1.54
C ILE A 26 -6.68 -8.35 -2.81
N ILE A 27 -6.59 -9.39 -3.64
CA ILE A 27 -7.35 -9.51 -4.90
C ILE A 27 -7.79 -10.93 -5.12
N PRO A 28 -9.10 -11.24 -5.00
CA PRO A 28 -9.61 -12.59 -5.19
C PRO A 28 -9.31 -13.15 -6.58
N ALA A 29 -9.03 -14.45 -6.65
CA ALA A 29 -8.61 -15.15 -7.88
C ALA A 29 -9.59 -14.96 -9.05
N ARG A 30 -10.87 -14.80 -8.79
CA ARG A 30 -11.89 -14.60 -9.82
C ARG A 30 -11.69 -13.34 -10.66
N PHE A 31 -10.87 -12.40 -10.20
CA PHE A 31 -10.58 -11.15 -10.92
C PHE A 31 -9.28 -11.19 -11.74
N LEU A 32 -8.53 -12.28 -11.70
CA LEU A 32 -7.20 -12.36 -12.33
C LEU A 32 -7.23 -12.45 -13.86
N LYS A 33 -8.40 -12.62 -14.46
CA LYS A 33 -8.56 -12.60 -15.92
C LYS A 33 -8.59 -11.20 -16.51
N ALA A 34 -8.67 -10.17 -15.67
CA ALA A 34 -8.71 -8.79 -16.12
C ALA A 34 -7.39 -8.39 -16.77
N THR A 35 -7.49 -7.65 -17.88
CA THR A 35 -6.34 -7.11 -18.61
C THR A 35 -6.20 -5.60 -18.46
N LYS A 36 -7.23 -4.94 -17.93
CA LYS A 36 -7.26 -3.48 -17.73
C LYS A 36 -7.05 -3.15 -16.26
N ARG A 37 -6.23 -2.14 -16.01
CA ARG A 37 -5.96 -1.64 -14.66
C ARG A 37 -6.98 -0.62 -14.18
N VAL A 38 -7.52 0.19 -15.09
CA VAL A 38 -8.48 1.25 -14.77
C VAL A 38 -9.77 0.64 -14.23
N GLY A 39 -10.22 1.12 -13.07
CA GLY A 39 -11.38 0.60 -12.36
C GLY A 39 -11.08 -0.65 -11.53
N PHE A 40 -9.87 -1.20 -11.59
CA PHE A 40 -9.52 -2.45 -10.92
C PHE A 40 -9.49 -2.30 -9.39
N GLY A 41 -9.34 -1.09 -8.89
CA GLY A 41 -9.37 -0.79 -7.46
C GLY A 41 -10.69 -1.15 -6.78
N ASP A 42 -11.78 -1.26 -7.54
CA ASP A 42 -13.07 -1.72 -7.01
C ASP A 42 -12.99 -3.15 -6.47
N ASN A 43 -12.00 -3.92 -6.92
CA ASN A 43 -11.81 -5.32 -6.52
C ASN A 43 -10.83 -5.47 -5.35
N LEU A 44 -10.18 -4.38 -4.92
CA LEU A 44 -9.24 -4.40 -3.80
C LEU A 44 -9.96 -4.85 -2.53
N PHE A 45 -9.43 -5.86 -1.86
CA PHE A 45 -10.02 -6.44 -0.64
C PHE A 45 -11.52 -6.72 -0.80
N ARG A 46 -11.92 -7.17 -1.96
CA ARG A 46 -13.34 -7.27 -2.34
C ARG A 46 -14.18 -8.03 -1.33
N ASP A 47 -13.69 -9.19 -0.89
CA ASP A 47 -14.45 -10.06 0.01
C ASP A 47 -14.47 -9.56 1.47
N TRP A 48 -13.60 -8.62 1.79
CA TRP A 48 -13.62 -7.94 3.08
C TRP A 48 -14.44 -6.66 3.06
N ARG A 49 -14.56 -6.03 1.90
CA ARG A 49 -15.31 -4.77 1.72
C ARG A 49 -16.79 -4.99 1.49
N TYR A 50 -17.16 -6.11 0.88
CA TYR A 50 -18.54 -6.40 0.48
C TYR A 50 -18.93 -7.79 0.91
N ASP A 51 -20.23 -7.97 1.23
CA ASP A 51 -20.80 -9.29 1.45
C ASP A 51 -21.16 -9.99 0.12
N GLU A 52 -21.69 -11.21 0.20
CA GLU A 52 -22.07 -12.00 -0.97
C GLU A 52 -23.18 -11.37 -1.81
N ASN A 53 -23.93 -10.40 -1.26
CA ASN A 53 -24.97 -9.66 -1.96
C ASN A 53 -24.49 -8.28 -2.43
N ASN A 54 -23.16 -8.04 -2.43
CA ASN A 54 -22.52 -6.77 -2.78
C ASN A 54 -22.90 -5.60 -1.88
N ASN A 55 -23.35 -5.85 -0.67
CA ASN A 55 -23.56 -4.81 0.33
C ASN A 55 -22.26 -4.50 1.05
N ILE A 56 -22.06 -3.22 1.36
CA ILE A 56 -20.88 -2.73 2.07
C ILE A 56 -20.84 -3.31 3.48
N LYS A 57 -19.71 -3.88 3.85
CA LYS A 57 -19.41 -4.30 5.23
C LYS A 57 -18.84 -3.10 5.99
N GLU A 58 -19.67 -2.43 6.78
CA GLU A 58 -19.26 -1.23 7.52
C GLU A 58 -18.15 -1.48 8.53
N SER A 59 -17.99 -2.72 8.97
CA SER A 59 -16.94 -3.09 9.93
C SER A 59 -15.54 -3.06 9.34
N PHE A 60 -15.40 -3.09 8.02
CA PHE A 60 -14.08 -3.08 7.39
C PHE A 60 -13.51 -1.66 7.31
N VAL A 61 -12.22 -1.52 7.62
CA VAL A 61 -11.58 -0.20 7.78
C VAL A 61 -11.63 0.66 6.52
N LEU A 62 -11.53 0.09 5.32
CA LEU A 62 -11.62 0.84 4.07
C LEU A 62 -13.02 1.44 3.85
N ASN A 63 -14.03 0.90 4.49
CA ASN A 63 -15.41 1.40 4.44
C ASN A 63 -15.73 2.36 5.58
N ASN A 64 -14.78 2.61 6.48
CA ASN A 64 -14.94 3.51 7.61
C ASN A 64 -14.52 4.93 7.20
N ASN A 65 -15.48 5.84 7.13
CA ASN A 65 -15.23 7.23 6.70
C ASN A 65 -14.32 8.03 7.64
N SER A 66 -14.02 7.52 8.83
CA SER A 66 -13.06 8.15 9.74
C SER A 66 -11.64 8.08 9.22
N TYR A 67 -11.34 7.12 8.35
CA TYR A 67 -10.01 6.92 7.77
C TYR A 67 -10.01 7.21 6.28
N SER A 68 -8.99 7.90 5.83
CA SER A 68 -8.78 8.23 4.42
C SER A 68 -7.30 8.40 4.14
N GLY A 69 -6.95 8.59 2.89
CA GLY A 69 -5.59 8.92 2.50
C GLY A 69 -4.99 7.97 1.48
N LYS A 70 -3.74 8.26 1.12
CA LYS A 70 -2.99 7.56 0.09
C LYS A 70 -1.99 6.54 0.65
N ILE A 71 -2.02 6.33 1.96
CA ILE A 71 -1.11 5.42 2.66
C ILE A 71 -1.93 4.32 3.32
N LEU A 72 -1.59 3.07 3.02
CA LEU A 72 -2.11 1.90 3.70
C LEU A 72 -1.05 1.41 4.69
N VAL A 73 -1.43 1.26 5.96
CA VAL A 73 -0.55 0.69 6.99
C VAL A 73 -1.06 -0.69 7.33
N ALA A 74 -0.26 -1.71 7.06
CA ALA A 74 -0.64 -3.11 7.20
C ALA A 74 0.24 -3.85 8.21
N GLY A 75 -0.26 -4.94 8.74
CA GLY A 75 0.49 -5.81 9.63
C GLY A 75 1.62 -6.55 8.92
N LYS A 76 2.45 -7.22 9.70
CA LYS A 76 3.63 -7.96 9.22
C LYS A 76 3.28 -8.96 8.12
N ASN A 77 4.20 -9.14 7.17
CA ASN A 77 4.13 -10.11 6.09
C ASN A 77 2.96 -9.84 5.13
N PHE A 78 2.92 -8.62 4.61
CA PHE A 78 1.92 -8.19 3.64
C PHE A 78 2.28 -8.68 2.23
N GLY A 79 1.28 -9.23 1.54
CA GLY A 79 1.45 -9.68 0.15
C GLY A 79 2.01 -11.10 0.01
N SER A 80 1.92 -11.92 1.05
CA SER A 80 2.33 -13.33 1.00
C SER A 80 1.46 -14.14 0.01
N GLY A 81 1.88 -15.36 -0.27
CA GLY A 81 1.15 -16.27 -1.17
C GLY A 81 1.58 -16.13 -2.62
N SER A 82 0.68 -16.47 -3.54
CA SER A 82 0.96 -16.52 -4.98
C SER A 82 1.30 -15.15 -5.56
N SER A 83 2.23 -15.12 -6.50
CA SER A 83 2.59 -13.89 -7.20
C SER A 83 1.43 -13.41 -8.08
N ARG A 84 0.91 -12.21 -7.79
CA ARG A 84 -0.18 -11.60 -8.54
C ARG A 84 0.09 -10.11 -8.71
N GLU A 85 0.51 -9.74 -9.91
CA GLU A 85 0.71 -8.33 -10.25
C GLU A 85 -0.60 -7.53 -10.11
N HIS A 86 -1.74 -8.19 -10.33
CA HIS A 86 -3.08 -7.61 -10.17
C HIS A 86 -3.31 -7.04 -8.76
N ALA A 87 -2.68 -7.60 -7.73
CA ALA A 87 -2.78 -7.05 -6.37
C ALA A 87 -2.20 -5.64 -6.31
N ALA A 88 -1.04 -5.42 -6.92
CA ALA A 88 -0.43 -4.11 -6.99
C ALA A 88 -1.25 -3.13 -7.85
N TRP A 89 -1.84 -3.59 -8.95
CA TRP A 89 -2.75 -2.77 -9.77
C TRP A 89 -3.95 -2.28 -8.96
N ALA A 90 -4.56 -3.18 -8.19
CA ALA A 90 -5.72 -2.86 -7.38
C ALA A 90 -5.39 -1.80 -6.32
N ILE A 91 -4.24 -1.93 -5.67
CA ILE A 91 -3.77 -0.98 -4.66
C ILE A 91 -3.58 0.40 -5.29
N TYR A 92 -2.89 0.47 -6.43
CA TYR A 92 -2.65 1.74 -7.11
C TYR A 92 -3.94 2.37 -7.61
N ASP A 93 -4.78 1.60 -8.29
CA ASP A 93 -6.03 2.12 -8.86
C ASP A 93 -7.03 2.56 -7.79
N TYR A 94 -7.01 1.93 -6.62
CA TYR A 94 -7.85 2.34 -5.49
C TYR A 94 -7.45 3.75 -4.98
N GLY A 95 -6.20 4.13 -5.16
CA GLY A 95 -5.69 5.44 -4.76
C GLY A 95 -4.51 5.42 -3.81
N PHE A 96 -4.07 4.25 -3.37
CA PHE A 96 -2.89 4.14 -2.53
C PHE A 96 -1.61 4.36 -3.34
N ARG A 97 -0.67 5.09 -2.76
CA ARG A 97 0.67 5.32 -3.34
C ARG A 97 1.77 4.74 -2.48
N CYS A 98 1.45 4.37 -1.25
CA CYS A 98 2.41 3.82 -0.30
C CYS A 98 1.73 2.76 0.55
N VAL A 99 2.44 1.68 0.82
CA VAL A 99 2.04 0.68 1.82
C VAL A 99 3.17 0.57 2.84
N ILE A 100 2.85 0.69 4.11
CA ILE A 100 3.81 0.59 5.22
C ILE A 100 3.54 -0.71 5.98
N SER A 101 4.59 -1.50 6.20
CA SER A 101 4.53 -2.74 6.97
C SER A 101 5.91 -3.02 7.59
N SER A 102 5.97 -3.96 8.50
CA SER A 102 7.27 -4.39 9.05
C SER A 102 7.95 -5.50 8.25
N PHE A 103 7.23 -6.12 7.31
CA PHE A 103 7.80 -7.10 6.38
C PHE A 103 6.89 -7.28 5.17
N PHE A 104 7.50 -7.40 3.99
CA PHE A 104 6.81 -7.68 2.73
C PHE A 104 7.35 -8.95 2.09
N ALA A 105 6.49 -9.71 1.44
CA ALA A 105 6.93 -10.77 0.54
C ALA A 105 7.64 -10.16 -0.67
N ASP A 106 8.78 -10.75 -1.07
CA ASP A 106 9.68 -10.15 -2.07
C ASP A 106 9.02 -9.90 -3.43
N ILE A 107 8.27 -10.86 -3.93
CA ILE A 107 7.63 -10.73 -5.25
C ILE A 107 6.58 -9.62 -5.21
N PHE A 108 5.78 -9.58 -4.16
CA PHE A 108 4.78 -8.53 -3.99
C PHE A 108 5.43 -7.15 -3.90
N ARG A 109 6.52 -7.03 -3.15
CA ARG A 109 7.30 -5.78 -3.05
C ARG A 109 7.71 -5.29 -4.43
N ASN A 110 8.28 -6.17 -5.25
CA ASN A 110 8.71 -5.81 -6.60
C ASN A 110 7.54 -5.43 -7.50
N ASN A 111 6.43 -6.13 -7.41
CA ASN A 111 5.22 -5.78 -8.18
C ASN A 111 4.70 -4.39 -7.83
N CYS A 112 4.71 -4.04 -6.54
CA CYS A 112 4.34 -2.69 -6.10
C CYS A 112 5.25 -1.63 -6.70
N LEU A 113 6.56 -1.82 -6.59
CA LEU A 113 7.55 -0.88 -7.14
C LEU A 113 7.39 -0.69 -8.64
N ASN A 114 7.06 -1.76 -9.36
CA ASN A 114 6.90 -1.70 -10.81
C ASN A 114 5.68 -0.88 -11.26
N VAL A 115 4.65 -0.77 -10.42
CA VAL A 115 3.42 -0.05 -10.78
C VAL A 115 3.25 1.29 -10.06
N GLY A 116 4.25 1.73 -9.30
CA GLY A 116 4.21 3.05 -8.67
C GLY A 116 3.66 3.09 -7.24
N VAL A 117 3.55 1.95 -6.58
CA VAL A 117 3.23 1.87 -5.16
C VAL A 117 4.53 1.66 -4.39
N LEU A 118 4.84 2.54 -3.45
CA LEU A 118 6.05 2.42 -2.64
C LEU A 118 5.81 1.54 -1.42
N PRO A 119 6.44 0.36 -1.33
CA PRO A 119 6.42 -0.43 -0.10
C PRO A 119 7.50 0.09 0.85
N VAL A 120 7.10 0.51 2.04
CA VAL A 120 8.00 1.03 3.07
C VAL A 120 8.06 0.03 4.21
N GLN A 121 9.23 -0.59 4.40
CA GLN A 121 9.46 -1.53 5.49
C GLN A 121 10.12 -0.82 6.65
N ILE A 122 9.47 -0.92 7.82
CA ILE A 122 9.92 -0.29 9.06
C ILE A 122 10.03 -1.33 10.17
N SER A 123 10.61 -0.92 11.31
CA SER A 123 10.70 -1.80 12.47
C SER A 123 9.30 -2.13 13.03
N PRO A 124 9.14 -3.30 13.66
CA PRO A 124 7.87 -3.64 14.32
C PRO A 124 7.44 -2.62 15.38
N ILE A 125 8.40 -2.05 16.10
CA ILE A 125 8.13 -1.04 17.13
C ILE A 125 7.57 0.23 16.51
N PHE A 126 8.15 0.70 15.42
CA PHE A 126 7.69 1.90 14.72
C PHE A 126 6.32 1.67 14.07
N LEU A 127 6.10 0.48 13.50
CA LEU A 127 4.82 0.11 12.94
C LEU A 127 3.71 0.16 13.99
N GLU A 128 3.96 -0.40 15.17
CA GLU A 128 3.00 -0.36 16.28
C GLU A 128 2.69 1.08 16.70
N LYS A 129 3.71 1.93 16.71
CA LYS A 129 3.52 3.35 17.04
C LYS A 129 2.64 4.05 16.02
N ILE A 130 2.82 3.76 14.74
CA ILE A 130 1.95 4.31 13.68
C ILE A 130 0.51 3.85 13.89
N PHE A 131 0.28 2.57 14.12
CA PHE A 131 -1.07 2.06 14.38
C PHE A 131 -1.72 2.77 15.57
N GLN A 132 -0.96 2.94 16.66
CA GLN A 132 -1.46 3.61 17.86
C GLN A 132 -1.90 5.04 17.56
N VAL A 133 -1.04 5.85 16.94
CA VAL A 133 -1.35 7.27 16.71
C VAL A 133 -2.46 7.45 15.68
N VAL A 134 -2.52 6.62 14.65
CA VAL A 134 -3.59 6.69 13.64
C VAL A 134 -4.93 6.26 14.24
N HIS A 135 -4.93 5.25 15.12
CA HIS A 135 -6.13 4.82 15.81
C HIS A 135 -6.68 5.92 16.73
N GLU A 136 -5.81 6.56 17.50
CA GLU A 136 -6.20 7.64 18.43
C GLU A 136 -6.64 8.90 17.68
N LYS A 137 -5.97 9.22 16.56
CA LYS A 137 -6.24 10.41 15.76
C LYS A 137 -6.18 10.08 14.27
N PRO A 138 -7.30 9.70 13.66
CA PRO A 138 -7.33 9.32 12.23
C PRO A 138 -6.80 10.39 11.26
N GLN A 139 -6.80 11.66 11.63
CA GLN A 139 -6.28 12.74 10.81
C GLN A 139 -4.76 12.91 10.91
N THR A 140 -4.07 12.04 11.66
CA THR A 140 -2.62 12.08 11.76
C THR A 140 -1.98 11.96 10.38
N ASN A 141 -1.11 12.91 10.04
CA ASN A 141 -0.35 12.88 8.80
C ASN A 141 0.93 12.06 8.95
N ILE A 142 1.17 11.24 7.95
CA ILE A 142 2.42 10.51 7.77
C ILE A 142 3.13 11.14 6.58
N ASN A 143 4.41 11.41 6.70
CA ASN A 143 5.26 11.88 5.61
C ASN A 143 6.18 10.76 5.17
N VAL A 144 6.20 10.49 3.88
CA VAL A 144 7.11 9.52 3.26
C VAL A 144 7.96 10.26 2.23
N ASN A 145 9.23 10.47 2.55
CA ASN A 145 10.17 11.15 1.68
C ASN A 145 11.09 10.12 1.02
N LEU A 146 10.93 9.93 -0.27
CA LEU A 146 11.67 8.90 -1.00
C LEU A 146 13.14 9.29 -1.19
N LYS A 147 13.44 10.54 -1.47
CA LYS A 147 14.83 10.99 -1.64
C LYS A 147 15.65 10.75 -0.38
N LYS A 148 15.09 11.10 0.77
CA LYS A 148 15.75 10.94 2.07
C LYS A 148 15.58 9.54 2.65
N GLN A 149 14.71 8.72 2.05
CA GLN A 149 14.37 7.39 2.54
C GLN A 149 13.94 7.43 4.01
N LYS A 150 12.98 8.30 4.31
CA LYS A 150 12.52 8.57 5.66
C LYS A 150 11.00 8.60 5.73
N VAL A 151 10.45 7.91 6.72
CA VAL A 151 9.03 7.97 7.06
C VAL A 151 8.88 8.63 8.42
N SER A 152 7.93 9.56 8.54
CA SER A 152 7.74 10.38 9.74
C SER A 152 6.28 10.45 10.15
N ILE A 153 6.02 10.40 11.45
CA ILE A 153 4.74 10.79 12.03
C ILE A 153 4.85 12.29 12.32
N VAL A 154 4.16 13.11 11.53
CA VAL A 154 4.42 14.56 11.48
C VAL A 154 4.18 15.24 12.83
N ASP A 155 3.03 14.96 13.47
CA ASP A 155 2.61 15.69 14.68
C ASP A 155 3.54 15.48 15.89
N ILE A 156 4.22 14.36 15.96
CA ILE A 156 5.09 14.01 17.10
C ILE A 156 6.57 13.96 16.75
N GLU A 157 6.91 14.36 15.52
CA GLU A 157 8.30 14.42 15.02
C GLU A 157 9.09 13.12 15.22
N LEU A 158 8.39 11.98 15.12
CA LEU A 158 9.00 10.66 15.22
C LEU A 158 9.22 10.11 13.82
N SER A 159 10.41 9.61 13.53
CA SER A 159 10.76 9.15 12.19
C SER A 159 11.67 7.92 12.22
N GLU A 160 11.69 7.21 11.09
CA GLU A 160 12.58 6.08 10.86
C GLU A 160 13.01 6.07 9.40
N ASN A 161 14.22 5.60 9.12
CA ASN A 161 14.70 5.44 7.76
C ASN A 161 14.20 4.10 7.21
N PHE A 162 14.06 4.02 5.88
CA PHE A 162 13.75 2.77 5.20
C PHE A 162 14.71 2.56 4.03
N GLU A 163 14.84 1.31 3.60
CA GLU A 163 15.72 0.94 2.51
C GLU A 163 14.93 0.69 1.23
N ILE A 164 15.56 1.00 0.11
CA ILE A 164 15.04 0.73 -1.22
C ILE A 164 16.23 0.53 -2.16
N ASN A 165 16.08 -0.39 -3.11
CA ASN A 165 17.06 -0.56 -4.17
C ASN A 165 17.21 0.74 -4.97
N GLU A 166 18.43 1.16 -5.26
CA GLU A 166 18.72 2.45 -5.92
C GLU A 166 18.09 2.56 -7.30
N TYR A 167 18.13 1.50 -8.08
CA TYR A 167 17.50 1.48 -9.40
C TYR A 167 15.98 1.67 -9.31
N LYS A 168 15.32 0.97 -8.39
CA LYS A 168 13.88 1.09 -8.16
C LYS A 168 13.52 2.47 -7.62
N LYS A 169 14.35 3.03 -6.76
CA LYS A 169 14.18 4.40 -6.25
C LYS A 169 14.16 5.41 -7.38
N ASN A 170 15.14 5.34 -8.29
CA ASN A 170 15.22 6.24 -9.44
C ASN A 170 14.00 6.11 -10.34
N ASN A 171 13.51 4.88 -10.57
CA ASN A 171 12.30 4.67 -11.37
C ASN A 171 11.07 5.28 -10.72
N MET A 172 10.93 5.16 -9.41
CA MET A 172 9.83 5.78 -8.66
C MET A 172 9.89 7.30 -8.71
N LEU A 173 11.09 7.87 -8.53
CA LEU A 173 11.29 9.32 -8.60
C LEU A 173 10.95 9.89 -9.99
N ASN A 174 11.09 9.09 -11.05
CA ASN A 174 10.83 9.50 -12.43
C ASN A 174 9.47 9.03 -12.97
N GLY A 175 8.74 8.21 -12.21
CA GLY A 175 7.42 7.73 -12.61
C GLY A 175 7.43 6.68 -13.72
N PHE A 176 8.45 5.84 -13.79
CA PHE A 176 8.56 4.79 -14.81
C PHE A 176 7.81 3.53 -14.39
N ASP A 177 6.89 3.08 -15.22
CA ASP A 177 6.16 1.83 -15.01
C ASP A 177 6.93 0.67 -15.64
N LEU A 178 7.57 -0.13 -14.78
CA LEU A 178 8.39 -1.26 -15.21
C LEU A 178 7.58 -2.54 -15.46
N SER A 179 6.33 -2.58 -15.05
CA SER A 179 5.49 -3.77 -15.24
C SER A 179 5.22 -4.07 -16.73
N LEU A 180 5.36 -3.07 -17.58
CA LEU A 180 5.12 -3.16 -19.03
C LEU A 180 6.40 -3.42 -19.82
N ILE A 181 7.54 -3.54 -19.16
CA ILE A 181 8.81 -3.85 -19.82
C ILE A 181 8.94 -5.35 -19.91
N HIS A 182 8.83 -5.87 -21.11
CA HIS A 182 9.08 -7.29 -21.40
C HIS A 182 10.53 -7.43 -21.88
N ILE A 183 11.33 -7.99 -21.04
CA ILE A 183 12.73 -8.28 -21.37
C ILE A 183 12.88 -9.77 -21.62
#